data_1adad8fcd368a0f638e8bee9a33f54ac
#
_entry.id   1adad8fcd368a0f638e8bee9a33f54ac
#
_cell.length_a   1.000
_cell.length_b   1.000
_cell.length_c   1.000
_cell.angle_alpha   90.00
_cell.angle_beta   90.00
_cell.angle_gamma   90.00
#
_symmetry.space_group_name_H-M   'P 1'
#
loop_
_entity.id
_entity.type
_entity.pdbx_description
1 polymer ?
#
loop_
_entity_poly.entity_id
_entity_poly.type
_entity_poly.pdbx_seq_one_letter_code
_entity_poly.pdbx_strand_id
1 'polypeptide(L)'
;MPQKRNTFSGSIGFVLAAAGSAVGLGNIWRFPYLAARDGGGTFLLIYIILAVTFGFTLLITEVAIGRRSQQGPLTAYRFFNKNWAFLGVFSFIVPAIIYPYYCVIGGWVLKYFITYLTFDSAGTVESSFFTGFITGQWEPIIYTMIFATLCFYVVYSGVEKGIEKFSKIVMPLLVIQVIVISIYSLTISHTDENGVTRTGLQGAMIYLIPNFDGMTLTRFLQITMDATSQLFYSLSIAMGIMVAYGSYMKRSVNLGQAIDRIEICDTAIALLAGMMVIPAVYVFMGTEGMGAGPGLIFVALPKIFNSLGAIGPFMGLAFFLLVLFAATTSAVSILEACVAGVMDAFHWGRAKSVKVLSSVGIIASIIVSLGYNVLYFEYTLPNGATAQILDIFDYVSNNLLMPFVAICTCILIGWVTKPHLLIGEMRLNGYKFRRKGVYIVMLKYIVPILLSVLLLGAFGVF
;
A
#
# COMPACT_ATOMS: atom_id res chain seq x y z
N MET A 1 16.53 -32.03 -9.33
CA MET A 1 15.06 -32.09 -9.12
C MET A 1 14.56 -30.68 -8.94
N PRO A 2 13.49 -30.25 -9.61
CA PRO A 2 12.92 -28.93 -9.34
C PRO A 2 12.49 -28.88 -7.88
N GLN A 3 12.98 -27.90 -7.14
CA GLN A 3 12.59 -27.67 -5.75
C GLN A 3 11.08 -27.48 -5.69
N LYS A 4 10.40 -28.31 -4.87
CA LYS A 4 8.93 -28.22 -4.73
C LYS A 4 8.60 -26.82 -4.21
N ARG A 5 7.93 -26.01 -5.04
CA ARG A 5 7.60 -24.62 -4.72
C ARG A 5 6.63 -24.61 -3.51
N ASN A 6 6.90 -23.77 -2.52
CA ASN A 6 5.98 -23.55 -1.42
C ASN A 6 4.69 -22.93 -2.00
N THR A 7 3.54 -23.42 -1.57
CA THR A 7 2.22 -22.91 -2.02
C THR A 7 1.40 -22.50 -0.80
N PHE A 8 0.47 -21.58 -1.02
CA PHE A 8 -0.57 -21.31 -0.01
C PHE A 8 -1.40 -22.57 0.29
N SER A 9 -1.87 -22.69 1.52
CA SER A 9 -2.68 -23.85 1.93
C SER A 9 -3.98 -23.97 1.13
N GLY A 10 -4.59 -22.80 0.79
CA GLY A 10 -5.83 -22.74 0.02
C GLY A 10 -6.20 -21.30 -0.36
N SER A 11 -7.45 -21.12 -0.82
CA SER A 11 -7.98 -19.82 -1.26
C SER A 11 -7.93 -18.75 -0.15
N ILE A 12 -8.31 -19.12 1.08
CA ILE A 12 -8.37 -18.18 2.21
C ILE A 12 -6.94 -17.70 2.58
N GLY A 13 -5.97 -18.60 2.60
CA GLY A 13 -4.58 -18.22 2.88
C GLY A 13 -4.01 -17.26 1.86
N PHE A 14 -4.26 -17.51 0.57
CA PHE A 14 -3.90 -16.60 -0.51
C PHE A 14 -4.60 -15.24 -0.38
N VAL A 15 -5.92 -15.23 -0.17
CA VAL A 15 -6.70 -13.98 -0.07
C VAL A 15 -6.25 -13.13 1.11
N LEU A 16 -6.04 -13.73 2.29
CA LEU A 16 -5.60 -12.98 3.48
C LEU A 16 -4.17 -12.46 3.34
N ALA A 17 -3.27 -13.21 2.70
CA ALA A 17 -1.91 -12.74 2.44
C ALA A 17 -1.90 -11.59 1.42
N ALA A 18 -2.64 -11.73 0.31
CA ALA A 18 -2.71 -10.71 -0.72
C ALA A 18 -3.48 -9.46 -0.25
N ALA A 19 -4.59 -9.64 0.48
CA ALA A 19 -5.30 -8.52 1.12
C ALA A 19 -4.42 -7.84 2.18
N GLY A 20 -3.64 -8.59 2.97
CA GLY A 20 -2.70 -8.02 3.93
C GLY A 20 -1.55 -7.24 3.27
N SER A 21 -1.19 -7.60 2.03
CA SER A 21 -0.26 -6.81 1.23
C SER A 21 -0.91 -5.53 0.72
N ALA A 22 -2.16 -5.61 0.26
CA ALA A 22 -2.91 -4.48 -0.26
C ALA A 22 -3.28 -3.50 0.87
N VAL A 23 -3.75 -4.01 2.01
CA VAL A 23 -4.06 -3.20 3.19
C VAL A 23 -2.79 -2.80 3.92
N GLY A 24 -2.23 -1.68 3.54
CA GLY A 24 -0.98 -1.14 4.08
C GLY A 24 -1.12 0.29 4.57
N LEU A 25 0.02 0.97 4.67
CA LEU A 25 0.07 2.39 4.98
C LEU A 25 -0.73 3.24 3.99
N GLY A 26 -0.87 2.78 2.75
CA GLY A 26 -1.66 3.45 1.72
C GLY A 26 -3.12 3.66 2.11
N ASN A 27 -3.76 2.63 2.70
CA ASN A 27 -5.18 2.71 3.10
C ASN A 27 -5.37 3.55 4.36
N ILE A 28 -4.43 3.46 5.32
CA ILE A 28 -4.59 4.07 6.64
C ILE A 28 -4.09 5.51 6.65
N TRP A 29 -3.09 5.82 5.84
CA TRP A 29 -2.43 7.11 5.79
C TRP A 29 -2.84 7.94 4.57
N ARG A 30 -2.49 7.45 3.37
CA ARG A 30 -2.62 8.22 2.14
C ARG A 30 -4.07 8.39 1.70
N PHE A 31 -4.88 7.34 1.82
CA PHE A 31 -6.26 7.35 1.40
C PHE A 31 -7.13 8.38 2.16
N PRO A 32 -7.14 8.43 3.52
CA PRO A 32 -7.90 9.45 4.24
C PRO A 32 -7.51 10.88 3.87
N TYR A 33 -6.21 11.13 3.71
CA TYR A 33 -5.71 12.42 3.29
C TYR A 33 -6.22 12.81 1.90
N LEU A 34 -6.10 11.94 0.91
CA LEU A 34 -6.57 12.22 -0.45
C LEU A 34 -8.10 12.39 -0.48
N ALA A 35 -8.83 11.53 0.20
CA ALA A 35 -10.28 11.63 0.27
C ALA A 35 -10.73 12.96 0.89
N ALA A 36 -10.07 13.40 1.95
CA ALA A 36 -10.37 14.69 2.60
C ALA A 36 -10.06 15.87 1.69
N ARG A 37 -8.88 15.89 1.06
CA ARG A 37 -8.44 16.95 0.15
C ARG A 37 -9.30 17.05 -1.12
N ASP A 38 -9.74 15.92 -1.64
CA ASP A 38 -10.35 15.79 -2.97
C ASP A 38 -11.89 15.71 -2.95
N GLY A 39 -12.50 16.24 -1.89
CA GLY A 39 -13.95 16.43 -1.82
C GLY A 39 -14.74 15.21 -1.31
N GLY A 40 -14.13 14.41 -0.41
CA GLY A 40 -14.80 13.35 0.34
C GLY A 40 -15.54 12.36 -0.55
N GLY A 41 -16.87 12.44 -0.52
CA GLY A 41 -17.75 11.51 -1.24
C GLY A 41 -17.56 11.48 -2.75
N THR A 42 -17.13 12.58 -3.37
CA THR A 42 -16.81 12.59 -4.80
C THR A 42 -15.57 11.75 -5.11
N PHE A 43 -14.53 11.89 -4.30
CA PHE A 43 -13.34 11.03 -4.39
C PHE A 43 -13.72 9.55 -4.18
N LEU A 44 -14.55 9.24 -3.18
CA LEU A 44 -15.00 7.88 -2.90
C LEU A 44 -15.73 7.24 -4.07
N LEU A 45 -16.64 7.97 -4.71
CA LEU A 45 -17.39 7.48 -5.86
C LEU A 45 -16.45 7.11 -7.00
N ILE A 46 -15.52 8.00 -7.35
CA ILE A 46 -14.53 7.78 -8.40
C ILE A 46 -13.61 6.60 -8.02
N TYR A 47 -13.15 6.56 -6.77
CA TYR A 47 -12.29 5.50 -6.27
C TYR A 47 -12.95 4.11 -6.38
N ILE A 48 -14.21 3.97 -5.98
CA ILE A 48 -14.95 2.69 -6.07
C ILE A 48 -15.10 2.26 -7.54
N ILE A 49 -15.45 3.19 -8.45
CA ILE A 49 -15.56 2.87 -9.88
C ILE A 49 -14.21 2.39 -10.44
N LEU A 50 -13.13 3.06 -10.07
CA LEU A 50 -11.79 2.66 -10.49
C LEU A 50 -11.33 1.36 -9.84
N ALA A 51 -11.71 1.08 -8.60
CA ALA A 51 -11.39 -0.18 -7.93
C ALA A 51 -11.94 -1.37 -8.72
N VAL A 52 -13.25 -1.35 -9.04
CA VAL A 52 -13.92 -2.45 -9.75
C VAL A 52 -13.57 -2.55 -11.24
N THR A 53 -12.88 -1.57 -11.80
CA THR A 53 -12.49 -1.53 -13.22
C THR A 53 -10.98 -1.59 -13.40
N PHE A 54 -10.29 -0.52 -13.05
CA PHE A 54 -8.84 -0.36 -13.17
C PHE A 54 -8.07 -1.30 -12.23
N GLY A 55 -8.38 -1.24 -10.91
CA GLY A 55 -7.73 -2.04 -9.89
C GLY A 55 -7.91 -3.53 -10.14
N PHE A 56 -9.15 -3.97 -10.36
CA PHE A 56 -9.46 -5.34 -10.73
C PHE A 56 -8.66 -5.84 -11.93
N THR A 57 -8.56 -5.02 -12.99
CA THR A 57 -7.91 -5.42 -14.23
C THR A 57 -6.42 -5.70 -14.03
N LEU A 58 -5.72 -4.83 -13.35
CA LEU A 58 -4.29 -5.00 -13.10
C LEU A 58 -4.03 -6.11 -12.08
N LEU A 59 -4.78 -6.15 -10.99
CA LEU A 59 -4.63 -7.17 -9.95
C LEU A 59 -4.81 -8.58 -10.50
N ILE A 60 -5.89 -8.83 -11.26
CA ILE A 60 -6.14 -10.15 -11.85
C ILE A 60 -5.09 -10.51 -12.92
N THR A 61 -4.57 -9.51 -13.64
CA THR A 61 -3.51 -9.71 -14.65
C THR A 61 -2.22 -10.20 -14.01
N GLU A 62 -1.75 -9.52 -12.97
CA GLU A 62 -0.49 -9.89 -12.30
C GLU A 62 -0.57 -11.23 -11.59
N VAL A 63 -1.67 -11.50 -10.87
CA VAL A 63 -1.87 -12.80 -10.24
C VAL A 63 -1.96 -13.92 -11.29
N ALA A 64 -2.63 -13.67 -12.43
CA ALA A 64 -2.70 -14.65 -13.51
C ALA A 64 -1.33 -14.88 -14.18
N ILE A 65 -0.51 -13.84 -14.34
CA ILE A 65 0.88 -13.95 -14.81
C ILE A 65 1.68 -14.88 -13.89
N GLY A 66 1.65 -14.62 -12.59
CA GLY A 66 2.36 -15.45 -11.61
C GLY A 66 1.84 -16.88 -11.58
N ARG A 67 0.51 -17.08 -11.56
CA ARG A 67 -0.10 -18.42 -11.53
C ARG A 67 0.18 -19.22 -12.80
N ARG A 68 0.17 -18.57 -13.95
CA ARG A 68 0.43 -19.24 -15.24
C ARG A 68 1.89 -19.62 -15.42
N SER A 69 2.80 -18.71 -15.10
CA SER A 69 4.26 -18.93 -15.24
C SER A 69 4.82 -19.83 -14.14
N GLN A 70 4.19 -19.86 -12.95
CA GLN A 70 4.72 -20.48 -11.73
C GLN A 70 6.11 -19.93 -11.37
N GLN A 71 6.35 -18.64 -11.65
CA GLN A 71 7.63 -17.95 -11.44
C GLN A 71 7.43 -16.64 -10.72
N GLY A 72 8.45 -16.22 -9.97
CA GLY A 72 8.53 -14.91 -9.35
C GLY A 72 8.72 -13.78 -10.37
N PRO A 73 8.61 -12.51 -9.92
CA PRO A 73 8.53 -11.36 -10.84
C PRO A 73 9.71 -11.25 -11.80
N LEU A 74 10.92 -11.55 -11.36
CA LEU A 74 12.14 -11.40 -12.17
C LEU A 74 12.14 -12.26 -13.44
N THR A 75 11.48 -13.42 -13.42
CA THR A 75 11.51 -14.38 -14.54
C THR A 75 10.15 -14.61 -15.19
N ALA A 76 9.04 -14.24 -14.53
CA ALA A 76 7.68 -14.52 -14.97
C ALA A 76 7.35 -13.96 -16.36
N TYR A 77 7.81 -12.76 -16.68
CA TYR A 77 7.49 -12.09 -17.95
C TYR A 77 8.18 -12.74 -19.16
N ARG A 78 9.40 -13.26 -18.95
CA ARG A 78 10.13 -14.02 -19.99
C ARG A 78 9.37 -15.27 -20.44
N PHE A 79 8.55 -15.87 -19.58
CA PHE A 79 7.70 -17.01 -19.91
C PHE A 79 6.70 -16.69 -21.03
N PHE A 80 6.19 -15.45 -21.07
CA PHE A 80 5.24 -15.02 -22.09
C PHE A 80 5.92 -14.58 -23.38
N ASN A 81 7.05 -13.87 -23.28
CA ASN A 81 7.84 -13.46 -24.43
C ASN A 81 9.29 -13.16 -24.01
N LYS A 82 10.25 -13.80 -24.69
CA LYS A 82 11.67 -13.66 -24.37
C LYS A 82 12.19 -12.22 -24.50
N ASN A 83 11.67 -11.46 -25.48
CA ASN A 83 12.07 -10.07 -25.71
C ASN A 83 11.57 -9.12 -24.59
N TRP A 84 10.61 -9.56 -23.78
CA TRP A 84 10.04 -8.80 -22.65
C TRP A 84 10.63 -9.20 -21.30
N ALA A 85 11.77 -9.92 -21.31
CA ALA A 85 12.47 -10.30 -20.08
C ALA A 85 12.90 -9.09 -19.23
N PHE A 86 13.19 -7.94 -19.87
CA PHE A 86 13.52 -6.69 -19.17
C PHE A 86 12.44 -6.25 -18.19
N LEU A 87 11.17 -6.51 -18.49
CA LEU A 87 10.05 -6.15 -17.63
C LEU A 87 10.12 -6.87 -16.26
N GLY A 88 10.64 -8.11 -16.25
CA GLY A 88 10.91 -8.83 -15.01
C GLY A 88 11.96 -8.13 -14.14
N VAL A 89 12.99 -7.56 -14.77
CA VAL A 89 14.02 -6.79 -14.06
C VAL A 89 13.41 -5.55 -13.40
N PHE A 90 12.62 -4.76 -14.13
CA PHE A 90 11.94 -3.59 -13.55
C PHE A 90 10.94 -3.99 -12.48
N SER A 91 10.15 -5.05 -12.68
CA SER A 91 9.21 -5.59 -11.68
C SER A 91 9.91 -6.09 -10.40
N PHE A 92 11.20 -6.41 -10.46
CA PHE A 92 12.03 -6.73 -9.30
C PHE A 92 12.66 -5.49 -8.66
N ILE A 93 13.12 -4.51 -9.47
CA ILE A 93 13.75 -3.28 -8.96
C ILE A 93 12.75 -2.47 -8.13
N VAL A 94 11.48 -2.40 -8.52
CA VAL A 94 10.44 -1.66 -7.79
C VAL A 94 10.38 -2.06 -6.32
N PRO A 95 10.09 -3.32 -5.94
CA PRO A 95 10.04 -3.71 -4.52
C PRO A 95 11.41 -3.62 -3.84
N ALA A 96 12.52 -3.78 -4.57
CA ALA A 96 13.86 -3.64 -4.03
C ALA A 96 14.19 -2.19 -3.60
N ILE A 97 13.63 -1.17 -4.29
CA ILE A 97 13.73 0.24 -3.91
C ILE A 97 12.72 0.58 -2.81
N ILE A 98 11.51 0.02 -2.85
CA ILE A 98 10.46 0.32 -1.86
C ILE A 98 10.83 -0.24 -0.48
N TYR A 99 11.35 -1.46 -0.39
CA TYR A 99 11.59 -2.15 0.86
C TYR A 99 12.43 -1.33 1.87
N PRO A 100 13.56 -0.70 1.49
CA PRO A 100 14.37 0.11 2.39
C PRO A 100 13.61 1.26 3.05
N TYR A 101 12.97 2.13 2.27
CA TYR A 101 12.28 3.28 2.85
C TYR A 101 11.00 2.86 3.60
N TYR A 102 10.37 1.79 3.18
CA TYR A 102 9.21 1.24 3.87
C TYR A 102 9.57 0.70 5.26
N CYS A 103 10.77 0.12 5.42
CA CYS A 103 11.31 -0.27 6.72
C CYS A 103 11.60 0.93 7.62
N VAL A 104 12.05 2.06 7.06
CA VAL A 104 12.26 3.30 7.83
C VAL A 104 10.93 3.81 8.38
N ILE A 105 9.89 3.92 7.52
CA ILE A 105 8.55 4.33 7.95
C ILE A 105 7.97 3.33 8.98
N GLY A 106 8.18 2.02 8.76
CA GLY A 106 7.80 0.98 9.72
C GLY A 106 8.49 1.15 11.08
N GLY A 107 9.73 1.60 11.09
CA GLY A 107 10.47 1.98 12.29
C GLY A 107 9.85 3.18 13.02
N TRP A 108 9.40 4.20 12.27
CA TRP A 108 8.68 5.36 12.85
C TRP A 108 7.38 4.93 13.51
N VAL A 109 6.61 4.09 12.84
CA VAL A 109 5.37 3.52 13.41
C VAL A 109 5.65 2.72 14.68
N LEU A 110 6.72 1.91 14.68
CA LEU A 110 7.13 1.13 15.84
C LEU A 110 7.53 2.04 17.02
N LYS A 111 8.23 3.16 16.77
CA LYS A 111 8.55 4.17 17.80
C LYS A 111 7.28 4.67 18.48
N TYR A 112 6.32 5.13 17.69
CA TYR A 112 5.06 5.62 18.23
C TYR A 112 4.27 4.54 18.96
N PHE A 113 4.21 3.32 18.41
CA PHE A 113 3.57 2.20 19.10
C PHE A 113 4.17 1.95 20.49
N ILE A 114 5.50 1.94 20.62
CA ILE A 114 6.18 1.73 21.91
C ILE A 114 5.94 2.91 22.85
N THR A 115 5.98 4.14 22.36
CA THR A 115 5.69 5.35 23.17
C THR A 115 4.28 5.30 23.76
N TYR A 116 3.25 4.89 23.00
CA TYR A 116 1.91 4.70 23.51
C TYR A 116 1.78 3.46 24.41
N LEU A 117 2.50 2.40 24.15
CA LEU A 117 2.51 1.18 24.96
C LEU A 117 3.10 1.42 26.37
N THR A 118 4.08 2.29 26.48
CA THR A 118 4.69 2.70 27.75
C THR A 118 3.94 3.84 28.44
N PHE A 119 2.84 4.32 27.86
CA PHE A 119 2.06 5.47 28.35
C PHE A 119 2.86 6.76 28.48
N ASP A 120 3.96 6.89 27.77
CA ASP A 120 4.80 8.10 27.69
C ASP A 120 4.43 8.96 26.48
N SER A 121 3.12 9.08 26.21
CA SER A 121 2.62 9.73 24.98
C SER A 121 2.48 11.24 25.07
N ALA A 122 2.66 11.86 26.25
CA ALA A 122 2.50 13.29 26.44
C ALA A 122 3.38 14.13 25.50
N GLY A 123 4.63 13.72 25.30
CA GLY A 123 5.56 14.41 24.38
C GLY A 123 5.18 14.34 22.90
N THR A 124 4.36 13.37 22.49
CA THR A 124 3.98 13.19 21.06
C THR A 124 3.12 14.32 20.49
N VAL A 125 2.57 15.18 21.35
CA VAL A 125 1.78 16.35 20.97
C VAL A 125 2.63 17.47 20.38
N GLU A 126 3.90 17.52 20.76
CA GLU A 126 4.83 18.51 20.25
C GLU A 126 5.23 18.18 18.82
N SER A 127 5.19 19.18 17.93
CA SER A 127 5.62 19.01 16.53
C SER A 127 7.09 18.63 16.42
N SER A 128 7.90 19.01 17.44
CA SER A 128 9.33 18.67 17.58
C SER A 128 9.57 17.19 17.87
N PHE A 129 8.62 16.46 18.43
CA PHE A 129 8.79 15.04 18.76
C PHE A 129 9.12 14.19 17.53
N PHE A 130 8.32 14.31 16.47
CA PHE A 130 8.54 13.56 15.25
C PHE A 130 9.82 14.02 14.53
N THR A 131 10.00 15.33 14.35
CA THR A 131 11.19 15.86 13.67
C THR A 131 12.46 15.56 14.44
N GLY A 132 12.46 15.72 15.78
CA GLY A 132 13.59 15.36 16.63
C GLY A 132 13.94 13.88 16.59
N PHE A 133 12.91 13.01 16.50
CA PHE A 133 13.14 11.58 16.35
C PHE A 133 13.78 11.25 15.00
N ILE A 134 13.21 11.69 13.86
CA ILE A 134 13.71 11.31 12.54
C ILE A 134 15.09 11.90 12.22
N THR A 135 15.44 13.05 12.81
CA THR A 135 16.75 13.67 12.68
C THR A 135 17.79 13.11 13.67
N GLY A 136 17.34 12.31 14.63
CA GLY A 136 18.24 11.60 15.54
C GLY A 136 19.13 10.59 14.80
N GLN A 137 20.38 10.44 15.21
CA GLN A 137 21.34 9.61 14.49
C GLN A 137 21.11 8.11 14.71
N TRP A 138 20.84 7.68 15.93
CA TRP A 138 20.83 6.25 16.30
C TRP A 138 19.44 5.68 16.51
N GLU A 139 18.55 6.45 17.11
CA GLU A 139 17.23 5.97 17.50
C GLU A 139 16.39 5.52 16.30
N PRO A 140 16.26 6.30 15.20
CA PRO A 140 15.52 5.86 14.02
C PRO A 140 16.09 4.58 13.39
N ILE A 141 17.42 4.45 13.40
CA ILE A 141 18.10 3.25 12.87
C ILE A 141 17.74 2.01 13.69
N ILE A 142 17.76 2.11 15.03
CA ILE A 142 17.44 1.00 15.93
C ILE A 142 16.00 0.51 15.66
N TYR A 143 15.02 1.42 15.62
CA TYR A 143 13.63 1.06 15.36
C TYR A 143 13.44 0.48 13.95
N THR A 144 14.13 1.01 12.95
CA THR A 144 14.16 0.49 11.58
C THR A 144 14.70 -0.94 11.53
N MET A 145 15.81 -1.22 12.24
CA MET A 145 16.41 -2.54 12.31
C MET A 145 15.50 -3.55 13.02
N ILE A 146 14.83 -3.15 14.10
CA ILE A 146 13.87 -4.01 14.81
C ILE A 146 12.72 -4.37 13.87
N PHE A 147 12.14 -3.39 13.18
CA PHE A 147 11.04 -3.61 12.22
C PHE A 147 11.48 -4.51 11.07
N ALA A 148 12.63 -4.24 10.44
CA ALA A 148 13.16 -5.06 9.35
C ALA A 148 13.47 -6.50 9.80
N THR A 149 13.93 -6.69 11.05
CA THR A 149 14.17 -8.01 11.63
C THR A 149 12.87 -8.77 11.84
N LEU A 150 11.79 -8.12 12.26
CA LEU A 150 10.45 -8.72 12.33
C LEU A 150 10.02 -9.25 10.96
N CYS A 151 10.15 -8.43 9.91
CA CYS A 151 9.83 -8.82 8.54
C CYS A 151 10.70 -10.00 8.06
N PHE A 152 11.99 -9.98 8.37
CA PHE A 152 12.92 -11.07 8.07
C PHE A 152 12.41 -12.39 8.63
N TYR A 153 12.04 -12.45 9.91
CA TYR A 153 11.60 -13.71 10.56
C TYR A 153 10.33 -14.26 9.92
N VAL A 154 9.36 -13.38 9.58
CA VAL A 154 8.12 -13.81 8.92
C VAL A 154 8.42 -14.41 7.55
N VAL A 155 9.23 -13.74 6.72
CA VAL A 155 9.59 -14.22 5.38
C VAL A 155 10.48 -15.47 5.46
N TYR A 156 11.43 -15.52 6.38
CA TYR A 156 12.31 -16.68 6.58
C TYR A 156 11.54 -17.95 6.92
N SER A 157 10.45 -17.82 7.67
CA SER A 157 9.58 -18.96 8.07
C SER A 157 8.81 -19.57 6.90
N GLY A 158 8.77 -18.91 5.72
CA GLY A 158 8.18 -19.44 4.50
C GLY A 158 6.78 -18.91 4.20
N VAL A 159 6.21 -19.34 3.06
CA VAL A 159 4.91 -18.83 2.60
C VAL A 159 3.78 -19.29 3.51
N GLU A 160 3.65 -20.60 3.75
CA GLU A 160 2.54 -21.15 4.54
C GLU A 160 2.71 -20.92 6.05
N LYS A 161 3.90 -21.23 6.59
CA LYS A 161 4.17 -21.15 8.04
C LYS A 161 4.50 -19.73 8.52
N GLY A 162 4.99 -18.88 7.65
CA GLY A 162 5.30 -17.48 7.94
C GLY A 162 4.19 -16.55 7.46
N ILE A 163 4.20 -16.19 6.18
CA ILE A 163 3.35 -15.15 5.58
C ILE A 163 1.87 -15.44 5.78
N GLU A 164 1.40 -16.64 5.40
CA GLU A 164 -0.01 -17.01 5.50
C GLU A 164 -0.47 -17.06 6.96
N LYS A 165 0.32 -17.72 7.85
CA LYS A 165 -0.01 -17.83 9.27
C LYS A 165 -0.06 -16.45 9.92
N PHE A 166 0.90 -15.58 9.62
CA PHE A 166 0.94 -14.21 10.12
C PHE A 166 -0.30 -13.42 9.64
N SER A 167 -0.60 -13.45 8.34
CA SER A 167 -1.76 -12.75 7.79
C SER A 167 -3.10 -13.27 8.34
N LYS A 168 -3.23 -14.56 8.59
CA LYS A 168 -4.43 -15.16 9.20
C LYS A 168 -4.72 -14.65 10.61
N ILE A 169 -3.71 -14.21 11.35
CA ILE A 169 -3.86 -13.64 12.70
C ILE A 169 -4.06 -12.12 12.60
N VAL A 170 -3.20 -11.45 11.87
CA VAL A 170 -3.12 -9.99 11.83
C VAL A 170 -4.30 -9.37 11.12
N MET A 171 -4.74 -9.93 9.98
CA MET A 171 -5.82 -9.32 9.19
C MET A 171 -7.17 -9.24 9.93
N PRO A 172 -7.68 -10.30 10.60
CA PRO A 172 -8.88 -10.16 11.41
C PRO A 172 -8.75 -9.14 12.55
N LEU A 173 -7.61 -9.11 13.23
CA LEU A 173 -7.35 -8.13 14.29
C LEU A 173 -7.38 -6.71 13.75
N LEU A 174 -6.71 -6.46 12.61
CA LEU A 174 -6.70 -5.18 11.92
C LEU A 174 -8.14 -4.74 11.55
N VAL A 175 -8.95 -5.63 10.98
CA VAL A 175 -10.34 -5.33 10.61
C VAL A 175 -11.16 -4.95 11.85
N ILE A 176 -11.04 -5.69 12.94
CA ILE A 176 -11.73 -5.38 14.20
C ILE A 176 -11.29 -4.00 14.72
N GLN A 177 -9.99 -3.71 14.75
CA GLN A 177 -9.47 -2.43 15.21
C GLN A 177 -9.97 -1.26 14.36
N VAL A 178 -9.93 -1.39 13.01
CA VAL A 178 -10.45 -0.34 12.12
C VAL A 178 -11.94 -0.07 12.39
N ILE A 179 -12.75 -1.11 12.55
CA ILE A 179 -14.20 -0.97 12.85
C ILE A 179 -14.39 -0.27 14.18
N VAL A 180 -13.72 -0.73 15.24
CA VAL A 180 -13.87 -0.16 16.60
C VAL A 180 -13.48 1.32 16.62
N ILE A 181 -12.33 1.67 16.04
CA ILE A 181 -11.87 3.06 16.03
C ILE A 181 -12.77 3.93 15.13
N SER A 182 -13.27 3.40 14.00
CA SER A 182 -14.21 4.13 13.14
C SER A 182 -15.51 4.43 13.86
N ILE A 183 -16.10 3.46 14.58
CA ILE A 183 -17.32 3.68 15.38
C ILE A 183 -17.05 4.75 16.45
N TYR A 184 -15.92 4.65 17.15
CA TYR A 184 -15.55 5.63 18.16
C TYR A 184 -15.41 7.04 17.54
N SER A 185 -14.78 7.17 16.40
CA SER A 185 -14.60 8.44 15.69
C SER A 185 -15.92 9.14 15.35
N LEU A 186 -17.01 8.39 15.14
CA LEU A 186 -18.34 8.95 14.91
C LEU A 186 -18.99 9.51 16.17
N THR A 187 -18.60 9.04 17.35
CA THR A 187 -19.18 9.48 18.65
C THR A 187 -18.50 10.71 19.24
N ILE A 188 -17.37 11.14 18.67
CA ILE A 188 -16.60 12.26 19.19
C ILE A 188 -17.33 13.59 18.91
N SER A 189 -17.31 14.50 19.86
CA SER A 189 -17.72 15.89 19.71
C SER A 189 -16.75 16.82 20.44
N HIS A 190 -16.50 17.99 19.89
CA HIS A 190 -15.63 19.01 20.49
C HIS A 190 -16.16 20.40 20.17
N THR A 191 -16.09 21.29 21.15
CA THR A 191 -16.41 22.72 21.00
C THR A 191 -15.09 23.48 21.01
N ASP A 192 -14.80 24.21 19.93
CA ASP A 192 -13.58 25.01 19.82
C ASP A 192 -13.65 26.31 20.68
N GLU A 193 -12.54 27.03 20.73
CA GLU A 193 -12.40 28.28 21.48
C GLU A 193 -13.39 29.37 21.02
N ASN A 194 -13.91 29.28 19.80
CA ASN A 194 -14.90 30.21 19.23
C ASN A 194 -16.35 29.78 19.52
N GLY A 195 -16.56 28.70 20.29
CA GLY A 195 -17.88 28.17 20.62
C GLY A 195 -18.53 27.33 19.52
N VAL A 196 -17.80 26.96 18.47
CA VAL A 196 -18.32 26.11 17.38
C VAL A 196 -18.19 24.65 17.78
N THR A 197 -19.33 23.97 17.90
CA THR A 197 -19.36 22.52 18.19
C THR A 197 -19.34 21.73 16.90
N ARG A 198 -18.34 20.85 16.75
CA ARG A 198 -18.23 19.91 15.63
C ARG A 198 -18.39 18.49 16.14
N THR A 199 -19.04 17.64 15.32
CA THR A 199 -19.29 16.24 15.65
C THR A 199 -18.69 15.30 14.63
N GLY A 200 -18.33 14.08 15.06
CA GLY A 200 -17.83 13.04 14.16
C GLY A 200 -18.83 12.69 13.06
N LEU A 201 -20.13 12.75 13.37
CA LEU A 201 -21.16 12.48 12.36
C LEU A 201 -21.16 13.53 11.24
N GLN A 202 -20.94 14.82 11.55
CA GLN A 202 -20.78 15.87 10.53
C GLN A 202 -19.56 15.61 9.65
N GLY A 203 -18.43 15.24 10.23
CA GLY A 203 -17.23 14.84 9.48
C GLY A 203 -17.47 13.64 8.58
N ALA A 204 -18.21 12.64 9.07
CA ALA A 204 -18.61 11.47 8.27
C ALA A 204 -19.51 11.85 7.09
N MET A 205 -20.44 12.79 7.27
CA MET A 205 -21.30 13.27 6.16
C MET A 205 -20.48 13.95 5.07
N ILE A 206 -19.49 14.78 5.42
CA ILE A 206 -18.56 15.41 4.46
C ILE A 206 -17.77 14.34 3.70
N TYR A 207 -17.37 13.29 4.38
CA TYR A 207 -16.61 12.20 3.79
C TYR A 207 -17.44 11.30 2.85
N LEU A 208 -18.72 11.04 3.16
CA LEU A 208 -19.54 10.07 2.44
C LEU A 208 -20.39 10.67 1.34
N ILE A 209 -20.83 11.94 1.48
CA ILE A 209 -21.78 12.54 0.55
C ILE A 209 -21.01 13.18 -0.62
N PRO A 210 -21.21 12.73 -1.87
CA PRO A 210 -20.61 13.35 -3.03
C PRO A 210 -21.11 14.79 -3.21
N ASN A 211 -20.19 15.71 -3.44
CA ASN A 211 -20.50 17.09 -3.79
C ASN A 211 -19.84 17.45 -5.12
N PHE A 212 -20.64 17.84 -6.09
CA PHE A 212 -20.19 18.26 -7.43
C PHE A 212 -20.35 19.78 -7.66
N ASP A 213 -20.72 20.55 -6.63
CA ASP A 213 -20.88 21.99 -6.73
C ASP A 213 -19.56 22.65 -7.13
N GLY A 214 -19.58 23.46 -8.19
CA GLY A 214 -18.38 24.11 -8.71
C GLY A 214 -17.35 23.16 -9.35
N MET A 215 -17.69 21.90 -9.61
CA MET A 215 -16.78 20.93 -10.21
C MET A 215 -16.41 21.31 -11.64
N THR A 216 -15.14 21.66 -11.85
CA THR A 216 -14.57 21.87 -13.19
C THR A 216 -14.04 20.55 -13.76
N LEU A 217 -13.93 20.48 -15.10
CA LEU A 217 -13.33 19.31 -15.76
C LEU A 217 -11.89 19.05 -15.26
N THR A 218 -11.11 20.11 -15.08
CA THR A 218 -9.73 20.01 -14.57
C THR A 218 -9.72 19.41 -13.17
N ARG A 219 -10.62 19.87 -12.27
CA ARG A 219 -10.72 19.33 -10.92
C ARG A 219 -11.15 17.87 -10.92
N PHE A 220 -12.14 17.51 -11.74
CA PHE A 220 -12.59 16.12 -11.90
C PHE A 220 -11.45 15.21 -12.38
N LEU A 221 -10.66 15.65 -13.36
CA LEU A 221 -9.49 14.90 -13.84
C LEU A 221 -8.43 14.75 -12.76
N GLN A 222 -8.13 15.81 -11.98
CA GLN A 222 -7.20 15.72 -10.85
C GLN A 222 -7.64 14.67 -9.83
N ILE A 223 -8.91 14.72 -9.39
CA ILE A 223 -9.46 13.73 -8.45
C ILE A 223 -9.36 12.30 -9.02
N THR A 224 -9.65 12.15 -10.31
CA THR A 224 -9.54 10.84 -10.98
C THR A 224 -8.10 10.33 -10.99
N MET A 225 -7.13 11.20 -11.23
CA MET A 225 -5.70 10.83 -11.22
C MET A 225 -5.22 10.49 -9.81
N ASP A 226 -5.64 11.25 -8.81
CA ASP A 226 -5.30 10.98 -7.41
C ASP A 226 -5.91 9.66 -6.93
N ALA A 227 -7.17 9.38 -7.28
CA ALA A 227 -7.83 8.10 -6.99
C ALA A 227 -7.15 6.93 -7.73
N THR A 228 -6.72 7.13 -9.00
CA THR A 228 -5.98 6.11 -9.77
C THR A 228 -4.64 5.81 -9.11
N SER A 229 -3.89 6.86 -8.76
CA SER A 229 -2.60 6.74 -8.07
C SER A 229 -2.74 6.05 -6.71
N GLN A 230 -3.81 6.36 -5.96
CA GLN A 230 -4.09 5.72 -4.67
C GLN A 230 -4.37 4.24 -4.81
N LEU A 231 -5.24 3.83 -5.76
CA LEU A 231 -5.54 2.42 -6.04
C LEU A 231 -4.30 1.65 -6.48
N PHE A 232 -3.49 2.26 -7.31
CA PHE A 232 -2.28 1.67 -7.84
C PHE A 232 -1.30 1.31 -6.72
N TYR A 233 -1.14 2.23 -5.77
CA TYR A 233 -0.30 2.02 -4.59
C TYR A 233 -0.93 1.03 -3.60
N SER A 234 -2.22 1.20 -3.28
CA SER A 234 -2.96 0.40 -2.30
C SER A 234 -2.99 -1.09 -2.66
N LEU A 235 -3.33 -1.43 -3.90
CA LEU A 235 -3.42 -2.81 -4.36
C LEU A 235 -2.07 -3.50 -4.59
N SER A 236 -0.94 -2.84 -4.27
CA SER A 236 0.42 -3.36 -4.48
C SER A 236 0.68 -3.81 -5.92
N ILE A 237 0.13 -3.08 -6.89
CA ILE A 237 0.23 -3.38 -8.32
C ILE A 237 1.57 -2.88 -8.87
N ALA A 238 2.13 -3.58 -9.85
CA ALA A 238 3.43 -3.32 -10.48
C ALA A 238 4.65 -3.42 -9.56
N MET A 239 4.46 -3.88 -8.33
CA MET A 239 5.52 -4.16 -7.36
C MET A 239 6.03 -5.60 -7.43
N GLY A 240 5.58 -6.41 -8.40
CA GLY A 240 5.92 -7.83 -8.48
C GLY A 240 5.31 -8.72 -7.39
N ILE A 241 4.65 -8.13 -6.38
CA ILE A 241 4.07 -8.85 -5.24
C ILE A 241 2.95 -9.77 -5.72
N MET A 242 2.03 -9.27 -6.52
CA MET A 242 0.89 -10.05 -7.00
C MET A 242 1.31 -11.13 -7.99
N VAL A 243 2.39 -10.92 -8.74
CA VAL A 243 3.04 -11.97 -9.55
C VAL A 243 3.65 -13.03 -8.65
N ALA A 244 4.40 -12.67 -7.61
CA ALA A 244 4.98 -13.63 -6.66
C ALA A 244 3.90 -14.47 -5.97
N TYR A 245 2.87 -13.83 -5.42
CA TYR A 245 1.77 -14.51 -4.74
C TYR A 245 0.94 -15.36 -5.68
N GLY A 246 0.67 -14.89 -6.89
CA GLY A 246 0.05 -15.69 -7.94
C GLY A 246 0.82 -16.96 -8.23
N SER A 247 2.15 -16.92 -8.23
CA SER A 247 3.00 -18.08 -8.47
C SER A 247 2.94 -19.15 -7.37
N TYR A 248 2.50 -18.77 -6.16
CA TYR A 248 2.25 -19.70 -5.04
C TYR A 248 0.79 -20.17 -4.96
N MET A 249 -0.08 -19.65 -5.83
CA MET A 249 -1.50 -19.99 -5.86
C MET A 249 -1.73 -21.35 -6.53
N LYS A 250 -2.49 -22.24 -5.87
CA LYS A 250 -2.87 -23.52 -6.45
C LYS A 250 -3.82 -23.31 -7.65
N ARG A 251 -3.65 -24.10 -8.70
CA ARG A 251 -4.50 -24.02 -9.90
C ARG A 251 -5.96 -24.43 -9.66
N SER A 252 -6.25 -25.16 -8.58
CA SER A 252 -7.60 -25.52 -8.17
C SER A 252 -8.42 -24.36 -7.60
N VAL A 253 -7.77 -23.25 -7.22
CA VAL A 253 -8.46 -22.09 -6.64
C VAL A 253 -9.12 -21.25 -7.73
N ASN A 254 -10.36 -20.79 -7.48
CA ASN A 254 -11.06 -19.85 -8.37
C ASN A 254 -10.37 -18.46 -8.31
N LEU A 255 -9.66 -18.11 -9.37
CA LEU A 255 -8.92 -16.85 -9.45
C LEU A 255 -9.83 -15.64 -9.35
N GLY A 256 -10.94 -15.61 -10.11
CA GLY A 256 -11.85 -14.47 -10.12
C GLY A 256 -12.44 -14.19 -8.74
N GLN A 257 -12.93 -15.22 -8.05
CA GLN A 257 -13.47 -15.06 -6.69
C GLN A 257 -12.41 -14.63 -5.67
N ALA A 258 -11.17 -15.12 -5.81
CA ALA A 258 -10.10 -14.72 -4.92
C ALA A 258 -9.76 -13.23 -5.10
N ILE A 259 -9.70 -12.75 -6.35
CA ILE A 259 -9.46 -11.35 -6.67
C ILE A 259 -10.62 -10.46 -6.20
N ASP A 260 -11.87 -10.84 -6.44
CA ASP A 260 -13.05 -10.11 -5.96
C ASP A 260 -13.00 -9.91 -4.42
N ARG A 261 -12.57 -10.94 -3.68
CA ARG A 261 -12.42 -10.86 -2.21
C ARG A 261 -11.30 -9.93 -1.77
N ILE A 262 -10.16 -9.92 -2.48
CA ILE A 262 -9.04 -9.01 -2.18
C ILE A 262 -9.49 -7.57 -2.44
N GLU A 263 -10.10 -7.31 -3.58
CA GLU A 263 -10.62 -6.00 -3.98
C GLU A 263 -11.65 -5.45 -2.95
N ILE A 264 -12.61 -6.28 -2.55
CA ILE A 264 -13.61 -5.91 -1.54
C ILE A 264 -12.94 -5.63 -0.19
N CYS A 265 -12.00 -6.47 0.23
CA CYS A 265 -11.29 -6.30 1.50
C CYS A 265 -10.48 -5.00 1.53
N ASP A 266 -9.69 -4.74 0.48
CA ASP A 266 -8.89 -3.52 0.36
C ASP A 266 -9.78 -2.27 0.36
N THR A 267 -10.79 -2.24 -0.51
CA THR A 267 -11.72 -1.11 -0.62
C THR A 267 -12.49 -0.86 0.69
N ALA A 268 -13.00 -1.92 1.32
CA ALA A 268 -13.73 -1.79 2.59
C ALA A 268 -12.84 -1.23 3.71
N ILE A 269 -11.60 -1.69 3.80
CA ILE A 269 -10.66 -1.18 4.82
C ILE A 269 -10.24 0.25 4.51
N ALA A 270 -10.02 0.62 3.24
CA ALA A 270 -9.75 2.01 2.85
C ALA A 270 -10.92 2.94 3.25
N LEU A 271 -12.16 2.53 2.97
CA LEU A 271 -13.35 3.28 3.37
C LEU A 271 -13.47 3.43 4.89
N LEU A 272 -13.25 2.35 5.64
CA LEU A 272 -13.27 2.37 7.10
C LEU A 272 -12.12 3.22 7.67
N ALA A 273 -10.94 3.20 7.06
CA ALA A 273 -9.83 4.05 7.48
C ALA A 273 -10.13 5.53 7.25
N GLY A 274 -10.82 5.88 6.17
CA GLY A 274 -11.35 7.24 5.98
C GLY A 274 -12.35 7.63 7.08
N MET A 275 -13.28 6.72 7.43
CA MET A 275 -14.23 6.90 8.53
C MET A 275 -13.55 6.98 9.90
N MET A 276 -12.41 6.35 10.06
CA MET A 276 -11.63 6.41 11.30
C MET A 276 -10.93 7.76 11.47
N VAL A 277 -10.36 8.29 10.39
CA VAL A 277 -9.47 9.47 10.44
C VAL A 277 -10.22 10.77 10.20
N ILE A 278 -11.02 10.85 9.12
CA ILE A 278 -11.60 12.12 8.67
C ILE A 278 -12.59 12.73 9.69
N PRO A 279 -13.51 11.97 10.30
CA PRO A 279 -14.39 12.53 11.34
C PRO A 279 -13.61 13.07 12.53
N ALA A 280 -12.58 12.35 13.01
CA ALA A 280 -11.77 12.80 14.13
C ALA A 280 -10.99 14.09 13.79
N VAL A 281 -10.38 14.17 12.61
CA VAL A 281 -9.68 15.38 12.14
C VAL A 281 -10.64 16.54 12.00
N TYR A 282 -11.83 16.34 11.44
CA TYR A 282 -12.85 17.38 11.31
C TYR A 282 -13.28 17.96 12.66
N VAL A 283 -13.50 17.10 13.64
CA VAL A 283 -13.95 17.51 14.98
C VAL A 283 -12.96 18.44 15.65
N PHE A 284 -11.67 18.15 15.61
CA PHE A 284 -10.65 18.90 16.34
C PHE A 284 -9.98 20.00 15.51
N MET A 285 -9.89 19.84 14.19
CA MET A 285 -9.12 20.74 13.31
C MET A 285 -9.97 21.39 12.20
N GLY A 286 -11.25 21.06 12.12
CA GLY A 286 -12.15 21.56 11.07
C GLY A 286 -11.72 21.09 9.66
N THR A 287 -12.24 21.77 8.64
CA THR A 287 -11.91 21.48 7.23
C THR A 287 -10.46 21.81 6.87
N GLU A 288 -9.82 22.75 7.57
CA GLU A 288 -8.41 23.12 7.34
C GLU A 288 -7.46 21.97 7.72
N GLY A 289 -7.75 21.23 8.78
CA GLY A 289 -6.96 20.07 9.20
C GLY A 289 -6.93 18.93 8.18
N MET A 290 -7.90 18.89 7.30
CA MET A 290 -7.97 17.86 6.24
C MET A 290 -6.84 17.98 5.20
N GLY A 291 -6.14 19.13 5.12
CA GLY A 291 -4.98 19.35 4.25
C GLY A 291 -3.62 18.96 4.80
N ALA A 292 -3.53 18.35 6.01
CA ALA A 292 -2.26 18.15 6.74
C ALA A 292 -1.24 17.20 6.07
N GLY A 293 -1.59 16.51 5.00
CA GLY A 293 -0.66 15.67 4.22
C GLY A 293 -0.01 14.54 5.03
N PRO A 294 1.28 14.21 4.76
CA PRO A 294 2.00 13.17 5.47
C PRO A 294 2.13 13.37 6.99
N GLY A 295 2.07 14.61 7.47
CA GLY A 295 2.07 14.93 8.90
C GLY A 295 0.82 14.47 9.66
N LEU A 296 -0.22 14.02 8.97
CA LEU A 296 -1.49 13.63 9.58
C LEU A 296 -1.31 12.55 10.65
N ILE A 297 -0.58 11.48 10.36
CA ILE A 297 -0.41 10.35 11.31
C ILE A 297 0.51 10.71 12.48
N PHE A 298 1.64 11.32 12.19
CA PHE A 298 2.71 11.48 13.19
C PHE A 298 2.64 12.80 13.96
N VAL A 299 1.85 13.77 13.48
CA VAL A 299 1.73 15.08 14.12
C VAL A 299 0.27 15.40 14.51
N ALA A 300 -0.69 15.25 13.58
CA ALA A 300 -2.08 15.65 13.84
C ALA A 300 -2.83 14.64 14.73
N LEU A 301 -2.75 13.34 14.43
CA LEU A 301 -3.47 12.33 15.23
C LEU A 301 -2.99 12.23 16.67
N PRO A 302 -1.69 12.32 17.04
CA PRO A 302 -1.26 12.39 18.43
C PRO A 302 -1.89 13.57 19.20
N LYS A 303 -2.04 14.74 18.57
CA LYS A 303 -2.73 15.89 19.17
C LYS A 303 -4.21 15.58 19.45
N ILE A 304 -4.87 14.93 18.48
CA ILE A 304 -6.26 14.48 18.64
C ILE A 304 -6.38 13.46 19.78
N PHE A 305 -5.50 12.47 19.86
CA PHE A 305 -5.53 11.49 20.95
C PHE A 305 -5.34 12.16 22.31
N ASN A 306 -4.42 13.11 22.43
CA ASN A 306 -4.24 13.86 23.69
C ASN A 306 -5.50 14.65 24.07
N SER A 307 -6.23 15.22 23.11
CA SER A 307 -7.48 15.95 23.35
C SER A 307 -8.64 15.05 23.81
N LEU A 308 -8.53 13.72 23.68
CA LEU A 308 -9.49 12.76 24.19
C LEU A 308 -9.35 12.47 25.70
N GLY A 309 -8.43 13.14 26.42
CA GLY A 309 -8.20 12.97 27.85
C GLY A 309 -7.74 11.55 28.20
N ALA A 310 -8.33 10.96 29.25
CA ALA A 310 -7.88 9.65 29.79
C ALA A 310 -7.96 8.48 28.79
N ILE A 311 -8.83 8.52 27.79
CA ILE A 311 -8.96 7.46 26.77
C ILE A 311 -7.93 7.61 25.64
N GLY A 312 -7.34 8.79 25.49
CA GLY A 312 -6.42 9.13 24.42
C GLY A 312 -5.23 8.18 24.25
N PRO A 313 -4.47 7.87 25.33
CA PRO A 313 -3.35 6.92 25.23
C PRO A 313 -3.77 5.54 24.75
N PHE A 314 -4.94 5.04 25.15
CA PHE A 314 -5.46 3.74 24.69
C PHE A 314 -5.87 3.79 23.20
N MET A 315 -6.47 4.90 22.77
CA MET A 315 -6.80 5.09 21.35
C MET A 315 -5.56 5.20 20.48
N GLY A 316 -4.55 5.93 20.93
CA GLY A 316 -3.25 6.01 20.25
C GLY A 316 -2.56 4.65 20.17
N LEU A 317 -2.56 3.89 21.27
CA LEU A 317 -2.02 2.52 21.29
C LEU A 317 -2.73 1.61 20.28
N ALA A 318 -4.07 1.62 20.28
CA ALA A 318 -4.86 0.82 19.34
C ALA A 318 -4.58 1.23 17.89
N PHE A 319 -4.51 2.53 17.62
CA PHE A 319 -4.22 3.07 16.30
C PHE A 319 -2.82 2.70 15.82
N PHE A 320 -1.78 2.95 16.61
CA PHE A 320 -0.40 2.63 16.16
C PHE A 320 -0.13 1.13 16.09
N LEU A 321 -0.82 0.30 16.88
CA LEU A 321 -0.80 -1.16 16.73
C LEU A 321 -1.42 -1.58 15.38
N LEU A 322 -2.56 -0.98 15.02
CA LEU A 322 -3.21 -1.20 13.72
C LEU A 322 -2.29 -0.82 12.57
N VAL A 323 -1.67 0.37 12.62
CA VAL A 323 -0.73 0.86 11.61
C VAL A 323 0.50 -0.04 11.53
N LEU A 324 1.00 -0.54 12.65
CA LEU A 324 2.13 -1.48 12.72
C LEU A 324 1.80 -2.82 12.05
N PHE A 325 0.59 -3.34 12.25
CA PHE A 325 0.13 -4.54 11.57
C PHE A 325 0.05 -4.34 10.06
N ALA A 326 -0.55 -3.24 9.60
CA ALA A 326 -0.64 -2.91 8.18
C ALA A 326 0.75 -2.70 7.54
N ALA A 327 1.64 -1.99 8.21
CA ALA A 327 3.02 -1.81 7.75
C ALA A 327 3.77 -3.14 7.64
N THR A 328 3.63 -4.02 8.64
CA THR A 328 4.36 -5.31 8.66
C THR A 328 3.87 -6.25 7.57
N THR A 329 2.55 -6.38 7.34
CA THR A 329 1.99 -7.26 6.28
C THR A 329 2.45 -6.84 4.90
N SER A 330 2.49 -5.54 4.64
CA SER A 330 2.97 -4.99 3.35
C SER A 330 4.49 -5.15 3.19
N ALA A 331 5.30 -4.81 4.21
CA ALA A 331 6.76 -4.96 4.16
C ALA A 331 7.20 -6.41 3.93
N VAL A 332 6.51 -7.37 4.57
CA VAL A 332 6.72 -8.81 4.38
C VAL A 332 6.45 -9.20 2.92
N SER A 333 5.39 -8.66 2.31
CA SER A 333 5.03 -8.94 0.91
C SER A 333 6.03 -8.35 -0.08
N ILE A 334 6.53 -7.14 0.19
CA ILE A 334 7.56 -6.47 -0.62
C ILE A 334 8.85 -7.30 -0.60
N LEU A 335 9.31 -7.71 0.58
CA LEU A 335 10.50 -8.57 0.73
C LEU A 335 10.30 -9.92 0.04
N GLU A 336 9.12 -10.53 0.17
CA GLU A 336 8.81 -11.82 -0.46
C GLU A 336 8.83 -11.73 -1.99
N ALA A 337 8.38 -10.64 -2.60
CA ALA A 337 8.48 -10.44 -4.05
C ALA A 337 9.93 -10.47 -4.53
N CYS A 338 10.83 -9.81 -3.79
CA CYS A 338 12.26 -9.86 -4.06
C CYS A 338 12.82 -11.27 -3.89
N VAL A 339 12.47 -11.96 -2.80
CA VAL A 339 12.93 -13.33 -2.50
C VAL A 339 12.48 -14.31 -3.58
N ALA A 340 11.21 -14.27 -3.98
CA ALA A 340 10.67 -15.10 -5.05
C ALA A 340 11.41 -14.87 -6.38
N GLY A 341 11.69 -13.61 -6.71
CA GLY A 341 12.43 -13.27 -7.94
C GLY A 341 13.84 -13.85 -7.95
N VAL A 342 14.59 -13.69 -6.85
CA VAL A 342 15.98 -14.18 -6.74
C VAL A 342 16.03 -15.70 -6.68
N MET A 343 15.12 -16.35 -5.96
CA MET A 343 15.04 -17.83 -5.91
C MET A 343 14.90 -18.43 -7.31
N ASP A 344 14.03 -17.87 -8.14
CA ASP A 344 13.76 -18.40 -9.48
C ASP A 344 14.87 -18.05 -10.49
N ALA A 345 15.44 -16.84 -10.41
CA ALA A 345 16.47 -16.41 -11.36
C ALA A 345 17.83 -17.07 -11.12
N PHE A 346 18.22 -17.21 -9.86
CA PHE A 346 19.55 -17.70 -9.48
C PHE A 346 19.51 -19.12 -8.90
N HIS A 347 18.32 -19.75 -8.83
CA HIS A 347 18.12 -21.07 -8.23
C HIS A 347 18.65 -21.18 -6.79
N TRP A 348 18.58 -20.08 -6.04
CA TRP A 348 19.02 -20.06 -4.65
C TRP A 348 17.95 -20.69 -3.73
N GLY A 349 18.39 -21.35 -2.69
CA GLY A 349 17.49 -21.79 -1.62
C GLY A 349 16.92 -20.59 -0.84
N ARG A 350 15.70 -20.73 -0.35
CA ARG A 350 14.97 -19.69 0.40
C ARG A 350 15.80 -19.04 1.51
N ALA A 351 16.43 -19.86 2.36
CA ALA A 351 17.22 -19.35 3.48
C ALA A 351 18.36 -18.40 3.03
N LYS A 352 19.06 -18.74 1.94
CA LYS A 352 20.11 -17.89 1.36
C LYS A 352 19.52 -16.60 0.80
N SER A 353 18.44 -16.70 0.01
CA SER A 353 17.80 -15.55 -0.63
C SER A 353 17.29 -14.55 0.40
N VAL A 354 16.59 -15.02 1.45
CA VAL A 354 16.08 -14.16 2.52
C VAL A 354 17.22 -13.50 3.28
N LYS A 355 18.25 -14.23 3.69
CA LYS A 355 19.40 -13.64 4.41
C LYS A 355 20.08 -12.54 3.60
N VAL A 356 20.41 -12.81 2.33
CA VAL A 356 21.10 -11.83 1.48
C VAL A 356 20.25 -10.60 1.24
N LEU A 357 18.97 -10.78 0.80
CA LEU A 357 18.11 -9.64 0.50
C LEU A 357 17.74 -8.82 1.73
N SER A 358 17.52 -9.45 2.88
CA SER A 358 17.28 -8.72 4.13
C SER A 358 18.52 -7.96 4.57
N SER A 359 19.72 -8.54 4.47
CA SER A 359 20.95 -7.82 4.80
C SER A 359 21.18 -6.59 3.91
N VAL A 360 20.99 -6.75 2.59
CA VAL A 360 21.05 -5.63 1.63
C VAL A 360 19.98 -4.59 1.94
N GLY A 361 18.76 -5.03 2.20
CA GLY A 361 17.63 -4.17 2.55
C GLY A 361 17.89 -3.37 3.84
N ILE A 362 18.42 -4.00 4.88
CA ILE A 362 18.77 -3.32 6.15
C ILE A 362 19.85 -2.27 5.91
N ILE A 363 20.91 -2.59 5.17
CA ILE A 363 21.96 -1.61 4.85
C ILE A 363 21.37 -0.43 4.09
N ALA A 364 20.55 -0.68 3.07
CA ALA A 364 19.89 0.38 2.33
C ALA A 364 18.93 1.20 3.21
N SER A 365 18.20 0.56 4.14
CA SER A 365 17.32 1.26 5.10
C SER A 365 18.10 2.19 6.03
N ILE A 366 19.29 1.79 6.47
CA ILE A 366 20.17 2.64 7.27
C ILE A 366 20.58 3.88 6.45
N ILE A 367 20.96 3.72 5.19
CA ILE A 367 21.30 4.85 4.30
C ILE A 367 20.11 5.79 4.14
N VAL A 368 18.91 5.27 3.93
CA VAL A 368 17.68 6.07 3.82
C VAL A 368 17.39 6.82 5.12
N SER A 369 17.53 6.16 6.28
CA SER A 369 17.32 6.77 7.59
C SER A 369 18.33 7.90 7.85
N LEU A 370 19.59 7.72 7.46
CA LEU A 370 20.63 8.74 7.56
C LEU A 370 20.38 9.95 6.64
N GLY A 371 19.52 9.84 5.66
CA GLY A 371 19.10 10.95 4.80
C GLY A 371 18.45 12.12 5.53
N TYR A 372 17.97 11.91 6.76
CA TYR A 372 17.40 12.97 7.62
C TYR A 372 18.43 13.67 8.54
N ASN A 373 19.66 13.19 8.56
CA ASN A 373 20.72 13.72 9.44
C ASN A 373 22.09 13.75 8.75
N VAL A 374 22.92 12.72 8.88
CA VAL A 374 24.32 12.69 8.40
C VAL A 374 24.43 12.82 6.87
N LEU A 375 23.49 12.22 6.14
CA LEU A 375 23.43 12.24 4.68
C LEU A 375 22.33 13.19 4.17
N TYR A 376 21.99 14.20 4.96
CA TYR A 376 20.96 15.17 4.59
C TYR A 376 21.38 15.97 3.35
N PHE A 377 20.50 16.01 2.36
CA PHE A 377 20.55 16.92 1.23
C PHE A 377 19.13 17.16 0.69
N GLU A 378 18.96 18.25 -0.01
CA GLU A 378 17.70 18.57 -0.68
C GLU A 378 17.91 18.52 -2.20
N TYR A 379 16.98 17.87 -2.88
CA TYR A 379 16.95 17.77 -4.33
C TYR A 379 15.56 18.16 -4.85
N THR A 380 15.50 19.01 -5.87
CA THR A 380 14.24 19.37 -6.50
C THR A 380 13.89 18.31 -7.54
N LEU A 381 12.78 17.61 -7.32
CA LEU A 381 12.23 16.61 -8.24
C LEU A 381 11.68 17.28 -9.51
N PRO A 382 11.51 16.53 -10.62
CA PRO A 382 10.93 17.03 -11.85
C PRO A 382 9.53 17.67 -11.71
N ASN A 383 8.76 17.24 -10.73
CA ASN A 383 7.45 17.79 -10.38
C ASN A 383 7.52 19.05 -9.49
N GLY A 384 8.72 19.55 -9.22
CA GLY A 384 8.95 20.76 -8.42
C GLY A 384 8.99 20.54 -6.90
N ALA A 385 8.75 19.33 -6.39
CA ALA A 385 8.80 19.03 -4.97
C ALA A 385 10.25 18.95 -4.47
N THR A 386 10.53 19.49 -3.28
CA THR A 386 11.80 19.29 -2.57
C THR A 386 11.81 17.91 -1.93
N ALA A 387 12.86 17.14 -2.14
CA ALA A 387 12.96 15.74 -1.77
C ALA A 387 14.30 15.42 -1.08
N GLN A 388 14.24 14.50 -0.14
CA GLN A 388 15.36 13.84 0.51
C GLN A 388 15.52 12.41 -0.02
N ILE A 389 16.44 11.62 0.51
CA ILE A 389 16.70 10.25 0.01
C ILE A 389 15.42 9.39 0.00
N LEU A 390 14.63 9.43 1.08
CA LEU A 390 13.37 8.69 1.16
C LEU A 390 12.40 9.10 0.06
N ASP A 391 12.22 10.40 -0.12
CA ASP A 391 11.28 10.96 -1.10
C ASP A 391 11.72 10.65 -2.53
N ILE A 392 13.04 10.64 -2.80
CA ILE A 392 13.59 10.25 -4.10
C ILE A 392 13.30 8.76 -4.38
N PHE A 393 13.48 7.88 -3.38
CA PHE A 393 13.18 6.45 -3.52
C PHE A 393 11.69 6.22 -3.78
N ASP A 394 10.82 6.92 -3.03
CA ASP A 394 9.37 6.90 -3.22
C ASP A 394 8.98 7.39 -4.62
N TYR A 395 9.50 8.55 -5.03
CA TYR A 395 9.23 9.14 -6.34
C TYR A 395 9.67 8.22 -7.49
N VAL A 396 10.90 7.70 -7.45
CA VAL A 396 11.42 6.82 -8.51
C VAL A 396 10.61 5.54 -8.59
N SER A 397 10.30 4.92 -7.46
CA SER A 397 9.53 3.66 -7.44
C SER A 397 8.08 3.87 -7.82
N ASN A 398 7.37 4.78 -7.15
CA ASN A 398 5.91 4.89 -7.27
C ASN A 398 5.47 5.74 -8.46
N ASN A 399 6.18 6.85 -8.75
CA ASN A 399 5.74 7.78 -9.78
C ASN A 399 6.32 7.46 -11.16
N LEU A 400 7.49 6.78 -11.23
CA LEU A 400 8.14 6.47 -12.51
C LEU A 400 8.08 4.96 -12.84
N LEU A 401 8.68 4.11 -11.99
CA LEU A 401 8.87 2.70 -12.33
C LEU A 401 7.58 1.90 -12.31
N MET A 402 6.73 2.07 -11.31
CA MET A 402 5.47 1.33 -11.23
C MET A 402 4.53 1.60 -12.41
N PRO A 403 4.21 2.87 -12.78
CA PRO A 403 3.42 3.15 -13.97
C PRO A 403 4.05 2.58 -15.24
N PHE A 404 5.37 2.69 -15.39
CA PHE A 404 6.09 2.11 -16.53
C PHE A 404 5.92 0.58 -16.61
N VAL A 405 6.12 -0.14 -15.51
CA VAL A 405 5.93 -1.61 -15.44
C VAL A 405 4.50 -1.99 -15.79
N ALA A 406 3.51 -1.26 -15.28
CA ALA A 406 2.11 -1.56 -15.54
C ALA A 406 1.71 -1.27 -16.99
N ILE A 407 2.17 -0.15 -17.59
CA ILE A 407 1.95 0.14 -19.01
C ILE A 407 2.54 -0.98 -19.87
N CYS A 408 3.80 -1.35 -19.62
CA CYS A 408 4.47 -2.43 -20.35
C CYS A 408 3.76 -3.77 -20.15
N THR A 409 3.25 -4.07 -18.95
CA THR A 409 2.43 -5.27 -18.68
C THR A 409 1.14 -5.25 -19.49
N CYS A 410 0.46 -4.12 -19.58
CA CYS A 410 -0.73 -3.95 -20.40
C CYS A 410 -0.43 -4.16 -21.90
N ILE A 411 0.68 -3.63 -22.40
CA ILE A 411 1.09 -3.82 -23.79
C ILE A 411 1.44 -5.29 -24.04
N LEU A 412 2.24 -5.91 -23.17
CA LEU A 412 2.61 -7.32 -23.31
C LEU A 412 1.37 -8.22 -23.35
N ILE A 413 0.48 -8.10 -22.40
CA ILE A 413 -0.68 -8.99 -22.28
C ILE A 413 -1.83 -8.58 -23.21
N GLY A 414 -2.04 -7.27 -23.39
CA GLY A 414 -3.13 -6.75 -24.20
C GLY A 414 -2.92 -6.89 -25.71
N TRP A 415 -1.66 -6.74 -26.17
CA TRP A 415 -1.36 -6.62 -27.59
C TRP A 415 -0.39 -7.72 -28.09
N VAL A 416 0.70 -8.01 -27.40
CA VAL A 416 1.74 -8.94 -27.84
C VAL A 416 1.30 -10.39 -27.67
N THR A 417 0.96 -10.81 -26.45
CA THR A 417 0.56 -12.20 -26.15
C THR A 417 -0.95 -12.44 -26.30
N LYS A 418 -1.72 -11.36 -26.38
CA LYS A 418 -3.18 -11.29 -26.45
C LYS A 418 -3.89 -11.79 -25.17
N PRO A 419 -4.99 -11.13 -24.73
CA PRO A 419 -5.63 -11.37 -23.43
C PRO A 419 -6.20 -12.78 -23.25
N HIS A 420 -6.52 -13.49 -24.33
CA HIS A 420 -7.16 -14.80 -24.25
C HIS A 420 -6.32 -15.85 -23.52
N LEU A 421 -4.97 -15.71 -23.53
CA LEU A 421 -4.08 -16.60 -22.82
C LEU A 421 -4.34 -16.54 -21.29
N LEU A 422 -4.46 -15.34 -20.73
CA LEU A 422 -4.79 -15.16 -19.29
C LEU A 422 -6.26 -15.40 -19.01
N ILE A 423 -7.18 -15.07 -19.94
CA ILE A 423 -8.59 -15.42 -19.81
C ILE A 423 -8.77 -16.94 -19.71
N GLY A 424 -7.96 -17.73 -20.43
CA GLY A 424 -7.92 -19.18 -20.28
C GLY A 424 -7.53 -19.60 -18.87
N GLU A 425 -6.53 -18.94 -18.27
CA GLU A 425 -6.13 -19.18 -16.88
C GLU A 425 -7.23 -18.81 -15.87
N MET A 426 -7.95 -17.70 -16.09
CA MET A 426 -9.07 -17.27 -15.24
C MET A 426 -10.27 -18.22 -15.30
N ARG A 427 -10.41 -18.98 -16.39
CA ARG A 427 -11.50 -19.95 -16.63
C ARG A 427 -11.14 -21.39 -16.29
N LEU A 428 -9.96 -21.64 -15.72
CA LEU A 428 -9.58 -23.00 -15.29
C LEU A 428 -10.65 -23.60 -14.39
N ASN A 429 -10.85 -24.92 -14.53
CA ASN A 429 -11.81 -25.71 -13.77
C ASN A 429 -13.29 -25.30 -14.02
N GLY A 430 -13.61 -24.73 -15.19
CA GLY A 430 -14.98 -24.36 -15.57
C GLY A 430 -15.50 -23.08 -14.93
N TYR A 431 -14.67 -22.29 -14.29
CA TYR A 431 -15.09 -21.03 -13.69
C TYR A 431 -15.48 -19.98 -14.74
N LYS A 432 -16.58 -19.25 -14.47
CA LYS A 432 -17.06 -18.19 -15.35
C LYS A 432 -16.33 -16.88 -15.06
N PHE A 433 -15.72 -16.28 -16.07
CA PHE A 433 -15.12 -14.94 -15.97
C PHE A 433 -16.15 -13.89 -16.45
N ARG A 434 -16.93 -13.34 -15.50
CA ARG A 434 -18.05 -12.44 -15.80
C ARG A 434 -17.62 -11.07 -16.33
N ARG A 435 -16.53 -10.50 -15.81
CA ARG A 435 -16.01 -9.16 -16.17
C ARG A 435 -15.14 -9.17 -17.43
N LYS A 436 -15.22 -10.20 -18.31
CA LYS A 436 -14.34 -10.35 -19.49
C LYS A 436 -14.32 -9.13 -20.41
N GLY A 437 -15.49 -8.52 -20.70
CA GLY A 437 -15.58 -7.35 -21.58
C GLY A 437 -14.85 -6.14 -21.00
N VAL A 438 -15.14 -5.80 -19.74
CA VAL A 438 -14.49 -4.74 -18.99
C VAL A 438 -12.96 -4.96 -18.93
N TYR A 439 -12.54 -6.17 -18.59
CA TYR A 439 -11.12 -6.56 -18.54
C TYR A 439 -10.37 -6.26 -19.84
N ILE A 440 -10.94 -6.66 -21.00
CA ILE A 440 -10.28 -6.46 -22.30
C ILE A 440 -10.17 -4.97 -22.65
N VAL A 441 -11.23 -4.20 -22.45
CA VAL A 441 -11.25 -2.75 -22.76
C VAL A 441 -10.28 -2.00 -21.83
N MET A 442 -10.37 -2.28 -20.53
CA MET A 442 -9.50 -1.66 -19.54
C MET A 442 -8.03 -1.98 -19.83
N LEU A 443 -7.67 -3.26 -20.00
CA LEU A 443 -6.30 -3.70 -20.22
C LEU A 443 -5.68 -3.12 -21.49
N LYS A 444 -6.46 -3.04 -22.58
CA LYS A 444 -5.92 -2.60 -23.87
C LYS A 444 -5.86 -1.09 -24.04
N TYR A 445 -6.82 -0.37 -23.49
CA TYR A 445 -7.00 1.04 -23.83
C TYR A 445 -6.99 1.95 -22.61
N ILE A 446 -7.90 1.77 -21.65
CA ILE A 446 -8.12 2.74 -20.58
C ILE A 446 -6.96 2.77 -19.59
N VAL A 447 -6.53 1.60 -19.10
CA VAL A 447 -5.44 1.51 -18.11
C VAL A 447 -4.13 2.09 -18.66
N PRO A 448 -3.64 1.74 -19.87
CA PRO A 448 -2.45 2.36 -20.42
C PRO A 448 -2.54 3.88 -20.57
N ILE A 449 -3.72 4.41 -20.94
CA ILE A 449 -3.94 5.87 -21.08
C ILE A 449 -3.83 6.54 -19.70
N LEU A 450 -4.58 6.05 -18.69
CA LEU A 450 -4.54 6.61 -17.35
C LEU A 450 -3.13 6.58 -16.74
N LEU A 451 -2.42 5.47 -16.89
CA LEU A 451 -1.05 5.34 -16.39
C LEU A 451 -0.05 6.21 -17.17
N SER A 452 -0.27 6.44 -18.48
CA SER A 452 0.57 7.35 -19.26
C SER A 452 0.38 8.80 -18.81
N VAL A 453 -0.84 9.21 -18.47
CA VAL A 453 -1.11 10.52 -17.88
C VAL A 453 -0.45 10.65 -16.51
N LEU A 454 -0.55 9.63 -15.63
CA LEU A 454 0.16 9.62 -14.35
C LEU A 454 1.68 9.77 -14.53
N LEU A 455 2.25 9.03 -15.46
CA LEU A 455 3.69 9.08 -15.73
C LEU A 455 4.13 10.46 -16.26
N LEU A 456 3.34 11.09 -17.14
CA LEU A 456 3.62 12.44 -17.65
C LEU A 456 3.49 13.49 -16.54
N GLY A 457 2.49 13.37 -15.65
CA GLY A 457 2.35 14.19 -14.46
C GLY A 457 3.54 14.12 -13.52
N ALA A 458 4.17 12.94 -13.40
CA ALA A 458 5.39 12.78 -12.62
C ALA A 458 6.55 13.63 -13.16
N PHE A 459 6.61 13.88 -14.45
CA PHE A 459 7.59 14.78 -15.08
C PHE A 459 7.22 16.26 -15.04
N GLY A 460 6.13 16.63 -14.36
CA GLY A 460 5.69 18.03 -14.27
C GLY A 460 5.15 18.60 -15.58
N VAL A 461 4.60 17.75 -16.45
CA VAL A 461 4.07 18.19 -17.76
C VAL A 461 2.74 18.97 -17.60
N PHE A 462 2.01 18.78 -16.48
CA PHE A 462 0.77 19.51 -16.13
C PHE A 462 0.53 19.57 -14.62
#